data_a498f08f48341f03090e0e31d53279fe
#
_entry.id   a498f08f48341f03090e0e31d53279fe
#
_cell.length_a   1.000
_cell.length_b   1.000
_cell.length_c   1.000
_cell.angle_alpha   90.00
_cell.angle_beta   90.00
_cell.angle_gamma   90.00
#
_symmetry.space_group_name_H-M   'P 1'
#
loop_
_entity.id
_entity.type
_entity.pdbx_description
1 polymer ?
#
loop_
_entity_poly.entity_id
_entity_poly.type
_entity_poly.pdbx_seq_one_letter_code
_entity_poly.pdbx_strand_id
1 'polypeptide(L)'
;MAKETDDAQKAIQEGKLKALQAAMSKIEKDFGKGSIMRMGDEQVEDVEVIPTGSLGLDVALGVGGYPKGRIIEIYGPESSGKTTLAIHAIAEAQKAGGIAAFIDAEHAFDRFYAAKLGVDVENLWISQPDNGEQALEIADQLIRTSAIDIIVIDSVAALTPKKEIEGDMGDSAVGLQARLMSQALRKLTSTISKTNTTCIFINQLREKIGVMFGNPETTTGGNALKFYASVRLDIRKVTAIKDGDQVIGNQVRVKVIKNKVAPPFRKAEFEIMFGEGISKIGEILDLGVEYGIIQKSGSWFSYNGTKLAQGRDGTKQMLRDNPELCEELEALIKEAIAKKAE
;
A
#
# COMPACT_ATOMS: atom_id res chain seq x y z
N MET A 1 -19.89 -4.27 -56.31
CA MET A 1 -19.37 -3.06 -55.62
C MET A 1 -19.24 -3.25 -54.11
N ALA A 2 -20.26 -3.58 -53.31
CA ALA A 2 -20.08 -3.75 -51.82
C ALA A 2 -19.21 -4.95 -51.43
N LYS A 3 -19.27 -6.10 -52.13
CA LYS A 3 -18.41 -7.27 -51.86
C LYS A 3 -16.94 -7.06 -52.24
N GLU A 4 -16.68 -6.37 -53.37
CA GLU A 4 -15.31 -6.09 -53.82
C GLU A 4 -14.57 -5.11 -52.91
N THR A 5 -15.28 -4.14 -52.29
CA THR A 5 -14.71 -3.24 -51.26
C THR A 5 -14.41 -3.97 -49.96
N ASP A 6 -15.23 -4.98 -49.58
CA ASP A 6 -15.01 -5.76 -48.37
C ASP A 6 -13.80 -6.72 -48.51
N ASP A 7 -13.64 -7.35 -49.69
CA ASP A 7 -12.51 -8.22 -50.01
C ASP A 7 -11.18 -7.44 -50.12
N ALA A 8 -11.21 -6.25 -50.66
CA ALA A 8 -10.04 -5.37 -50.73
C ALA A 8 -9.64 -4.87 -49.32
N GLN A 9 -10.59 -4.55 -48.44
CA GLN A 9 -10.31 -4.17 -47.07
C GLN A 9 -9.72 -5.35 -46.24
N LYS A 10 -10.23 -6.57 -46.42
CA LYS A 10 -9.68 -7.78 -45.79
C LYS A 10 -8.24 -8.06 -46.21
N ALA A 11 -7.94 -7.95 -47.53
CA ALA A 11 -6.60 -8.15 -48.04
C ALA A 11 -5.60 -7.11 -47.47
N ILE A 12 -6.01 -5.84 -47.37
CA ILE A 12 -5.20 -4.78 -46.74
C ILE A 12 -4.96 -5.08 -45.25
N GLN A 13 -5.98 -5.56 -44.54
CA GLN A 13 -5.88 -5.90 -43.12
C GLN A 13 -4.96 -7.11 -42.85
N GLU A 14 -5.05 -8.14 -43.69
CA GLU A 14 -4.14 -9.29 -43.66
C GLU A 14 -2.68 -8.88 -43.96
N GLY A 15 -2.47 -7.99 -44.92
CA GLY A 15 -1.16 -7.45 -45.22
C GLY A 15 -0.54 -6.69 -44.01
N LYS A 16 -1.37 -5.88 -43.35
CA LYS A 16 -0.97 -5.16 -42.11
C LYS A 16 -0.61 -6.14 -40.96
N LEU A 17 -1.40 -7.19 -40.77
CA LEU A 17 -1.15 -8.20 -39.73
C LEU A 17 0.16 -8.96 -40.00
N LYS A 18 0.45 -9.36 -41.23
CA LYS A 18 1.71 -9.99 -41.62
C LYS A 18 2.91 -9.09 -41.37
N ALA A 19 2.81 -7.81 -41.72
CA ALA A 19 3.88 -6.84 -41.48
C ALA A 19 4.10 -6.64 -39.96
N LEU A 20 3.03 -6.60 -39.17
CA LEU A 20 3.11 -6.50 -37.71
C LEU A 20 3.76 -7.74 -37.09
N GLN A 21 3.38 -8.95 -37.52
CA GLN A 21 3.99 -10.21 -37.04
C GLN A 21 5.50 -10.27 -37.35
N ALA A 22 5.91 -9.83 -38.53
CA ALA A 22 7.33 -9.75 -38.89
C ALA A 22 8.09 -8.74 -38.01
N ALA A 23 7.48 -7.59 -37.70
CA ALA A 23 8.05 -6.61 -36.78
C ALA A 23 8.14 -7.14 -35.35
N MET A 24 7.11 -7.84 -34.86
CA MET A 24 7.11 -8.49 -33.55
C MET A 24 8.25 -9.50 -33.40
N SER A 25 8.41 -10.40 -34.39
CA SER A 25 9.50 -11.39 -34.41
C SER A 25 10.90 -10.74 -34.39
N LYS A 26 11.05 -9.59 -35.07
CA LYS A 26 12.29 -8.81 -35.03
C LYS A 26 12.54 -8.19 -33.67
N ILE A 27 11.51 -7.58 -33.07
CA ILE A 27 11.57 -6.97 -31.72
C ILE A 27 11.96 -8.02 -30.69
N GLU A 28 11.32 -9.20 -30.72
CA GLU A 28 11.65 -10.29 -29.79
C GLU A 28 13.08 -10.81 -29.97
N LYS A 29 13.58 -10.84 -31.21
CA LYS A 29 14.98 -11.22 -31.47
C LYS A 29 15.96 -10.18 -30.96
N ASP A 30 15.66 -8.90 -31.11
CA ASP A 30 16.57 -7.80 -30.75
C ASP A 30 16.52 -7.47 -29.24
N PHE A 31 15.37 -7.64 -28.59
CA PHE A 31 15.11 -7.21 -27.21
C PHE A 31 14.73 -8.36 -26.25
N GLY A 32 14.56 -9.58 -26.74
CA GLY A 32 14.16 -10.77 -25.98
C GLY A 32 12.65 -11.06 -26.04
N LYS A 33 12.29 -12.33 -25.73
CA LYS A 33 10.88 -12.76 -25.66
C LYS A 33 10.12 -11.94 -24.62
N GLY A 34 8.88 -11.55 -24.92
CA GLY A 34 8.02 -10.75 -24.04
C GLY A 34 8.28 -9.25 -24.12
N SER A 35 9.19 -8.77 -25.02
CA SER A 35 9.42 -7.35 -25.27
C SER A 35 8.21 -6.64 -25.89
N ILE A 36 7.36 -7.40 -26.55
CA ILE A 36 6.07 -6.96 -27.11
C ILE A 36 5.07 -8.12 -26.95
N MET A 37 3.85 -7.80 -26.57
CA MET A 37 2.78 -8.77 -26.42
C MET A 37 1.45 -8.18 -26.90
N ARG A 38 0.53 -9.03 -27.28
CA ARG A 38 -0.83 -8.65 -27.59
C ARG A 38 -1.71 -8.92 -26.36
N MET A 39 -2.39 -7.90 -25.86
CA MET A 39 -3.19 -7.98 -24.63
C MET A 39 -4.28 -9.07 -24.64
N GLY A 40 -4.69 -9.54 -25.82
CA GLY A 40 -5.66 -10.62 -25.95
C GLY A 40 -5.06 -12.03 -25.95
N ASP A 41 -3.75 -12.17 -25.99
CA ASP A 41 -3.06 -13.47 -26.07
C ASP A 41 -2.63 -14.01 -24.68
N GLU A 42 -2.65 -13.14 -23.65
CA GLU A 42 -2.39 -13.52 -22.26
C GLU A 42 -3.71 -13.57 -21.47
N GLN A 43 -3.82 -14.57 -20.60
CA GLN A 43 -4.83 -14.53 -19.53
C GLN A 43 -4.50 -13.32 -18.67
N VAL A 44 -5.51 -12.49 -18.36
CA VAL A 44 -5.38 -11.39 -17.41
C VAL A 44 -5.04 -12.05 -16.07
N GLU A 45 -3.76 -12.06 -15.72
CA GLU A 45 -3.34 -12.52 -14.39
C GLU A 45 -3.88 -11.55 -13.34
N ASP A 46 -4.46 -12.11 -12.29
CA ASP A 46 -4.87 -11.32 -11.13
C ASP A 46 -3.65 -10.61 -10.54
N VAL A 47 -3.84 -9.37 -10.11
CA VAL A 47 -2.78 -8.58 -9.51
C VAL A 47 -2.36 -9.23 -8.19
N GLU A 48 -1.15 -9.79 -8.12
CA GLU A 48 -0.60 -10.28 -6.86
C GLU A 48 -0.50 -9.14 -5.84
N VAL A 49 -0.85 -9.43 -4.58
CA VAL A 49 -0.90 -8.44 -3.51
C VAL A 49 -0.29 -8.93 -2.22
N ILE A 50 0.11 -8.00 -1.37
CA ILE A 50 0.40 -8.21 0.05
C ILE A 50 -0.78 -7.61 0.83
N PRO A 51 -1.48 -8.37 1.69
CA PRO A 51 -2.53 -7.83 2.54
C PRO A 51 -2.03 -6.66 3.39
N THR A 52 -2.89 -5.69 3.65
CA THR A 52 -2.49 -4.49 4.42
C THR A 52 -2.49 -4.72 5.93
N GLY A 53 -3.10 -5.80 6.39
CA GLY A 53 -3.42 -6.06 7.79
C GLY A 53 -4.76 -5.46 8.23
N SER A 54 -5.43 -4.73 7.34
CA SER A 54 -6.78 -4.19 7.52
C SER A 54 -7.69 -4.71 6.41
N LEU A 55 -8.72 -5.46 6.77
CA LEU A 55 -9.72 -5.97 5.81
C LEU A 55 -10.43 -4.83 5.07
N GLY A 56 -10.76 -3.76 5.79
CA GLY A 56 -11.41 -2.59 5.20
C GLY A 56 -10.53 -1.88 4.19
N LEU A 57 -9.22 -1.80 4.43
CA LEU A 57 -8.28 -1.19 3.50
C LEU A 57 -8.02 -2.10 2.29
N ASP A 58 -7.95 -3.41 2.48
CA ASP A 58 -7.84 -4.38 1.38
C ASP A 58 -9.01 -4.24 0.40
N VAL A 59 -10.23 -4.08 0.93
CA VAL A 59 -11.44 -3.79 0.12
C VAL A 59 -11.35 -2.43 -0.57
N ALA A 60 -10.89 -1.40 0.14
CA ALA A 60 -10.78 -0.06 -0.43
C ALA A 60 -9.74 0.02 -1.56
N LEU A 61 -8.69 -0.79 -1.50
CA LEU A 61 -7.70 -0.94 -2.56
C LEU A 61 -8.24 -1.64 -3.82
N GLY A 62 -9.30 -2.44 -3.68
CA GLY A 62 -10.03 -3.05 -4.79
C GLY A 62 -9.38 -4.30 -5.37
N VAL A 63 -8.15 -4.61 -4.98
CA VAL A 63 -7.40 -5.81 -5.41
C VAL A 63 -7.01 -6.70 -4.22
N GLY A 64 -7.45 -6.36 -3.00
CA GLY A 64 -7.24 -7.17 -1.81
C GLY A 64 -5.94 -6.91 -1.06
N GLY A 65 -5.21 -5.83 -1.38
CA GLY A 65 -3.96 -5.49 -0.69
C GLY A 65 -3.06 -4.54 -1.47
N TYR A 66 -1.82 -4.40 -1.02
CA TYR A 66 -0.79 -3.66 -1.74
C TYR A 66 -0.32 -4.43 -2.97
N PRO A 67 -0.42 -3.85 -4.18
CA PRO A 67 -0.02 -4.54 -5.41
C PRO A 67 1.50 -4.80 -5.41
N LYS A 68 1.90 -6.03 -5.71
CA LYS A 68 3.30 -6.39 -5.91
C LYS A 68 3.87 -5.74 -7.17
N GLY A 69 5.18 -5.54 -7.21
CA GLY A 69 5.87 -4.89 -8.33
C GLY A 69 5.52 -3.41 -8.49
N ARG A 70 5.05 -2.74 -7.42
CA ARG A 70 4.57 -1.36 -7.45
C ARG A 70 5.15 -0.52 -6.32
N ILE A 71 5.18 0.79 -6.57
CA ILE A 71 5.50 1.81 -5.58
C ILE A 71 4.20 2.29 -4.94
N ILE A 72 4.20 2.30 -3.61
CA ILE A 72 3.09 2.78 -2.76
C ILE A 72 3.62 3.95 -1.92
N GLU A 73 2.85 5.02 -1.82
CA GLU A 73 3.10 6.12 -0.90
C GLU A 73 2.03 6.13 0.19
N ILE A 74 2.46 6.07 1.46
CA ILE A 74 1.62 6.25 2.63
C ILE A 74 2.01 7.59 3.26
N TYR A 75 1.08 8.54 3.32
CA TYR A 75 1.36 9.86 3.87
C TYR A 75 0.23 10.35 4.79
N GLY A 76 0.56 11.29 5.64
CA GLY A 76 -0.38 11.87 6.60
C GLY A 76 0.34 12.68 7.66
N PRO A 77 -0.42 13.30 8.59
CA PRO A 77 0.12 14.01 9.73
C PRO A 77 1.00 13.11 10.60
N GLU A 78 1.76 13.74 11.50
CA GLU A 78 2.48 13.02 12.54
C GLU A 78 1.52 12.20 13.41
N SER A 79 1.98 11.04 13.91
CA SER A 79 1.21 10.14 14.77
C SER A 79 -0.13 9.68 14.19
N SER A 80 -0.29 9.70 12.87
CA SER A 80 -1.50 9.21 12.18
C SER A 80 -1.55 7.69 11.98
N GLY A 81 -0.43 6.96 12.20
CA GLY A 81 -0.34 5.51 12.04
C GLY A 81 0.32 5.05 10.73
N LYS A 82 1.05 5.92 10.03
CA LYS A 82 1.76 5.58 8.78
C LYS A 82 2.71 4.39 8.94
N THR A 83 3.63 4.48 9.90
CA THR A 83 4.60 3.43 10.20
C THR A 83 3.92 2.15 10.67
N THR A 84 2.88 2.25 11.51
CA THR A 84 2.06 1.10 11.95
C THR A 84 1.48 0.35 10.75
N LEU A 85 0.90 1.07 9.80
CA LEU A 85 0.31 0.46 8.60
C LEU A 85 1.37 -0.24 7.74
N ALA A 86 2.56 0.35 7.59
CA ALA A 86 3.67 -0.27 6.86
C ALA A 86 4.25 -1.50 7.60
N ILE A 87 4.34 -1.47 8.93
CA ILE A 87 4.79 -2.61 9.74
C ILE A 87 3.80 -3.77 9.62
N HIS A 88 2.49 -3.53 9.61
CA HIS A 88 1.50 -4.59 9.35
C HIS A 88 1.70 -5.22 7.97
N ALA A 89 2.00 -4.44 6.94
CA ALA A 89 2.30 -4.99 5.60
C ALA A 89 3.53 -5.91 5.62
N ILE A 90 4.57 -5.56 6.39
CA ILE A 90 5.74 -6.43 6.60
C ILE A 90 5.32 -7.75 7.26
N ALA A 91 4.53 -7.67 8.34
CA ALA A 91 4.05 -8.85 9.05
C ALA A 91 3.23 -9.78 8.13
N GLU A 92 2.35 -9.22 7.31
CA GLU A 92 1.55 -10.00 6.37
C GLU A 92 2.41 -10.61 5.25
N ALA A 93 3.43 -9.90 4.74
CA ALA A 93 4.37 -10.45 3.78
C ALA A 93 5.16 -11.64 4.36
N GLN A 94 5.67 -11.50 5.57
CA GLN A 94 6.42 -12.57 6.26
C GLN A 94 5.54 -13.79 6.57
N LYS A 95 4.28 -13.59 6.98
CA LYS A 95 3.29 -14.68 7.17
C LYS A 95 3.08 -15.50 5.91
N ALA A 96 3.15 -14.86 4.73
CA ALA A 96 3.08 -15.53 3.43
C ALA A 96 4.41 -16.16 2.99
N GLY A 97 5.44 -16.14 3.84
CA GLY A 97 6.77 -16.67 3.54
C GLY A 97 7.68 -15.71 2.78
N GLY A 98 7.28 -14.44 2.63
CA GLY A 98 8.03 -13.40 1.93
C GLY A 98 9.16 -12.82 2.78
N ILE A 99 10.16 -12.26 2.11
CA ILE A 99 11.31 -11.59 2.72
C ILE A 99 11.07 -10.07 2.72
N ALA A 100 11.28 -9.46 3.89
CA ALA A 100 11.02 -8.04 4.11
C ALA A 100 12.30 -7.26 4.45
N ALA A 101 12.36 -6.02 3.99
CA ALA A 101 13.41 -5.07 4.35
C ALA A 101 12.80 -3.75 4.84
N PHE A 102 13.51 -3.07 5.74
CA PHE A 102 13.14 -1.77 6.29
C PHE A 102 14.34 -0.81 6.23
N ILE A 103 14.18 0.30 5.55
CA ILE A 103 15.16 1.39 5.50
C ILE A 103 14.71 2.46 6.49
N ASP A 104 15.34 2.48 7.66
CA ASP A 104 15.05 3.38 8.76
C ASP A 104 15.87 4.66 8.67
N ALA A 105 15.44 5.60 7.82
CA ALA A 105 16.11 6.89 7.66
C ALA A 105 15.84 7.87 8.82
N GLU A 106 14.81 7.62 9.63
CA GLU A 106 14.52 8.41 10.84
C GLU A 106 15.26 7.91 12.09
N HIS A 107 15.90 6.74 12.03
CA HIS A 107 16.55 6.06 13.17
C HIS A 107 15.62 5.85 14.37
N ALA A 108 14.34 5.51 14.08
CA ALA A 108 13.27 5.44 15.06
C ALA A 108 12.52 4.09 15.08
N PHE A 109 13.07 3.05 14.44
CA PHE A 109 12.43 1.75 14.37
C PHE A 109 12.37 1.07 15.75
N ASP A 110 11.17 0.78 16.21
CA ASP A 110 10.91 0.05 17.47
C ASP A 110 10.70 -1.44 17.18
N ARG A 111 11.73 -2.25 17.47
CA ARG A 111 11.70 -3.71 17.30
C ARG A 111 10.66 -4.39 18.19
N PHE A 112 10.41 -3.87 19.38
CA PHE A 112 9.46 -4.46 20.32
C PHE A 112 8.02 -4.21 19.87
N TYR A 113 7.76 -3.02 19.36
CA TYR A 113 6.47 -2.70 18.75
C TYR A 113 6.25 -3.52 17.49
N ALA A 114 7.22 -3.62 16.60
CA ALA A 114 7.14 -4.43 15.40
C ALA A 114 6.84 -5.90 15.68
N ALA A 115 7.53 -6.49 16.69
CA ALA A 115 7.26 -7.87 17.14
C ALA A 115 5.83 -8.06 17.65
N LYS A 116 5.28 -7.08 18.40
CA LYS A 116 3.87 -7.12 18.85
C LYS A 116 2.87 -7.07 17.69
N LEU A 117 3.20 -6.41 16.60
CA LEU A 117 2.39 -6.36 15.39
C LEU A 117 2.52 -7.63 14.52
N GLY A 118 3.33 -8.59 14.94
CA GLY A 118 3.49 -9.87 14.26
C GLY A 118 4.66 -9.95 13.29
N VAL A 119 5.57 -8.97 13.30
CA VAL A 119 6.81 -9.03 12.52
C VAL A 119 7.78 -10.02 13.14
N ASP A 120 8.30 -10.92 12.33
CA ASP A 120 9.47 -11.72 12.67
C ASP A 120 10.72 -10.82 12.57
N VAL A 121 11.09 -10.24 13.71
CA VAL A 121 12.19 -9.27 13.78
C VAL A 121 13.57 -9.89 13.61
N GLU A 122 13.70 -11.19 13.83
CA GLU A 122 14.97 -11.91 13.61
C GLU A 122 15.24 -12.13 12.10
N ASN A 123 14.20 -12.15 11.29
CA ASN A 123 14.27 -12.30 9.84
C ASN A 123 13.95 -11.00 9.06
N LEU A 124 13.89 -9.87 9.74
CA LEU A 124 13.73 -8.57 9.10
C LEU A 124 15.08 -7.95 8.76
N TRP A 125 15.32 -7.64 7.48
CA TRP A 125 16.48 -6.89 7.05
C TRP A 125 16.28 -5.40 7.32
N ILE A 126 17.14 -4.80 8.14
CA ILE A 126 17.06 -3.37 8.48
C ILE A 126 18.35 -2.65 8.12
N SER A 127 18.22 -1.42 7.62
CA SER A 127 19.33 -0.50 7.34
C SER A 127 19.02 0.88 7.90
N GLN A 128 20.02 1.50 8.50
CA GLN A 128 19.97 2.88 9.02
C GLN A 128 21.02 3.73 8.28
N PRO A 129 20.65 4.28 7.12
CA PRO A 129 21.59 5.02 6.27
C PRO A 129 21.89 6.40 6.81
N ASP A 130 23.10 6.93 6.49
CA ASP A 130 23.55 8.26 6.91
C ASP A 130 22.97 9.40 6.04
N ASN A 131 22.53 9.09 4.82
CA ASN A 131 22.00 10.07 3.86
C ASN A 131 21.04 9.42 2.86
N GLY A 132 20.33 10.27 2.11
CA GLY A 132 19.30 9.83 1.16
C GLY A 132 19.87 9.02 -0.02
N GLU A 133 21.05 9.36 -0.53
CA GLU A 133 21.72 8.61 -1.60
C GLU A 133 22.01 7.18 -1.15
N GLN A 134 22.58 7.01 0.04
CA GLN A 134 22.89 5.70 0.61
C GLN A 134 21.61 4.88 0.84
N ALA A 135 20.56 5.49 1.40
CA ALA A 135 19.27 4.84 1.60
C ALA A 135 18.70 4.26 0.31
N LEU A 136 18.67 5.08 -0.75
CA LEU A 136 18.07 4.69 -2.03
C LEU A 136 18.95 3.72 -2.83
N GLU A 137 20.27 3.80 -2.68
CA GLU A 137 21.20 2.85 -3.30
C GLU A 137 21.09 1.46 -2.62
N ILE A 138 21.02 1.40 -1.28
CA ILE A 138 20.79 0.16 -0.55
C ILE A 138 19.46 -0.47 -0.97
N ALA A 139 18.40 0.34 -1.07
CA ALA A 139 17.11 -0.12 -1.54
C ALA A 139 17.19 -0.70 -2.97
N ASP A 140 17.86 0.00 -3.91
CA ASP A 140 18.05 -0.48 -5.29
C ASP A 140 18.81 -1.81 -5.34
N GLN A 141 19.88 -1.94 -4.55
CA GLN A 141 20.66 -3.18 -4.49
C GLN A 141 19.83 -4.36 -3.95
N LEU A 142 19.08 -4.16 -2.86
CA LEU A 142 18.21 -5.18 -2.29
C LEU A 142 17.12 -5.62 -3.28
N ILE A 143 16.44 -4.67 -3.92
CA ILE A 143 15.39 -4.95 -4.91
C ILE A 143 15.94 -5.73 -6.11
N ARG A 144 17.15 -5.40 -6.59
CA ARG A 144 17.81 -6.09 -7.71
C ARG A 144 18.11 -7.56 -7.45
N THR A 145 18.19 -7.97 -6.20
CA THR A 145 18.37 -9.40 -5.87
C THR A 145 17.19 -10.27 -6.28
N SER A 146 16.01 -9.68 -6.50
CA SER A 146 14.72 -10.36 -6.69
C SER A 146 14.31 -11.25 -5.51
N ALA A 147 14.98 -11.12 -4.36
CA ALA A 147 14.69 -11.92 -3.16
C ALA A 147 13.76 -11.18 -2.18
N ILE A 148 13.59 -9.85 -2.34
CA ILE A 148 12.79 -9.03 -1.43
C ILE A 148 11.37 -8.90 -1.95
N ASP A 149 10.38 -9.34 -1.17
CA ASP A 149 8.95 -9.20 -1.50
C ASP A 149 8.42 -7.82 -1.15
N ILE A 150 8.87 -7.26 -0.01
CA ILE A 150 8.47 -5.94 0.44
C ILE A 150 9.67 -5.16 1.01
N ILE A 151 9.76 -3.89 0.64
CA ILE A 151 10.71 -2.94 1.22
C ILE A 151 9.97 -1.67 1.65
N VAL A 152 10.21 -1.23 2.88
CA VAL A 152 9.67 0.00 3.45
C VAL A 152 10.78 1.02 3.61
N ILE A 153 10.55 2.26 3.22
CA ILE A 153 11.46 3.40 3.42
C ILE A 153 10.75 4.43 4.31
N ASP A 154 11.21 4.57 5.52
CA ASP A 154 10.66 5.48 6.55
C ASP A 154 11.71 6.50 6.99
N SER A 155 11.56 7.75 6.64
CA SER A 155 10.58 8.35 5.74
C SER A 155 11.28 9.18 4.65
N VAL A 156 10.52 9.53 3.58
CA VAL A 156 11.04 10.43 2.52
C VAL A 156 11.55 11.75 3.09
N ALA A 157 10.91 12.27 4.15
CA ALA A 157 11.33 13.51 4.81
C ALA A 157 12.74 13.44 5.38
N ALA A 158 13.19 12.27 5.80
CA ALA A 158 14.51 12.02 6.37
C ALA A 158 15.59 11.68 5.32
N LEU A 159 15.22 11.52 4.04
CA LEU A 159 16.19 11.28 2.96
C LEU A 159 16.94 12.57 2.61
N THR A 160 17.82 13.01 3.52
CA THR A 160 18.62 14.21 3.34
C THR A 160 19.73 13.94 2.34
N PRO A 161 19.86 14.76 1.27
CA PRO A 161 20.95 14.61 0.31
C PRO A 161 22.33 14.80 0.98
N LYS A 162 23.30 13.97 0.59
CA LYS A 162 24.68 14.03 1.12
C LYS A 162 25.27 15.44 1.04
N LYS A 163 25.06 16.13 -0.08
CA LYS A 163 25.54 17.50 -0.28
C LYS A 163 24.96 18.50 0.73
N GLU A 164 23.73 18.26 1.20
CA GLU A 164 23.10 19.09 2.23
C GLU A 164 23.72 18.83 3.60
N ILE A 165 24.08 17.58 3.90
CA ILE A 165 24.75 17.20 5.17
C ILE A 165 26.18 17.75 5.23
N GLU A 166 26.91 17.75 4.09
CA GLU A 166 28.29 18.21 3.99
C GLU A 166 28.41 19.75 3.87
N GLY A 167 27.31 20.47 3.64
CA GLY A 167 27.24 21.92 3.56
C GLY A 167 27.26 22.58 4.94
N ASP A 168 27.51 23.88 4.95
CA ASP A 168 27.46 24.69 6.16
C ASP A 168 26.02 24.98 6.59
N MET A 169 25.83 25.19 7.91
CA MET A 169 24.51 25.58 8.44
C MET A 169 24.07 26.92 7.84
N GLY A 170 22.93 26.87 7.14
CA GLY A 170 22.35 28.03 6.44
C GLY A 170 22.56 28.02 4.93
N ASP A 171 23.30 27.06 4.39
CA ASP A 171 23.42 26.88 2.96
C ASP A 171 22.07 26.55 2.31
N SER A 172 21.87 27.05 1.10
CA SER A 172 20.64 26.77 0.36
C SER A 172 20.66 25.37 -0.27
N ALA A 173 19.81 24.49 0.25
CA ALA A 173 19.61 23.12 -0.25
C ALA A 173 18.37 22.96 -1.17
N VAL A 174 17.85 24.07 -1.70
CA VAL A 174 16.57 24.07 -2.45
C VAL A 174 16.60 23.08 -3.60
N GLY A 175 15.65 22.16 -3.57
CA GLY A 175 15.39 21.19 -4.65
C GLY A 175 16.37 20.00 -4.72
N LEU A 176 17.38 19.90 -3.84
CA LEU A 176 18.31 18.75 -3.84
C LEU A 176 17.57 17.43 -3.58
N GLN A 177 16.73 17.38 -2.55
CA GLN A 177 15.94 16.19 -2.23
C GLN A 177 14.97 15.82 -3.37
N ALA A 178 14.32 16.79 -4.00
CA ALA A 178 13.42 16.53 -5.13
C ALA A 178 14.16 15.95 -6.36
N ARG A 179 15.41 16.40 -6.60
CA ARG A 179 16.27 15.84 -7.67
C ARG A 179 16.69 14.41 -7.34
N LEU A 180 17.11 14.15 -6.09
CA LEU A 180 17.46 12.82 -5.61
C LEU A 180 16.30 11.85 -5.78
N MET A 181 15.10 12.21 -5.31
CA MET A 181 13.89 11.41 -5.48
C MET A 181 13.55 11.16 -6.94
N SER A 182 13.64 12.18 -7.79
CA SER A 182 13.35 12.03 -9.22
C SER A 182 14.34 11.07 -9.92
N GLN A 183 15.61 11.11 -9.55
CA GLN A 183 16.63 10.22 -10.09
C GLN A 183 16.42 8.78 -9.60
N ALA A 184 16.21 8.59 -8.31
CA ALA A 184 16.01 7.29 -7.70
C ALA A 184 14.76 6.58 -8.24
N LEU A 185 13.63 7.28 -8.30
CA LEU A 185 12.36 6.70 -8.75
C LEU A 185 12.40 6.27 -10.23
N ARG A 186 13.14 6.99 -11.08
CA ARG A 186 13.38 6.56 -12.47
C ARG A 186 14.13 5.23 -12.55
N LYS A 187 15.13 5.01 -11.67
CA LYS A 187 15.86 3.73 -11.60
C LYS A 187 15.00 2.63 -10.98
N LEU A 188 14.41 2.89 -9.82
CA LEU A 188 13.69 1.92 -9.01
C LEU A 188 12.43 1.38 -9.68
N THR A 189 11.66 2.22 -10.40
CA THR A 189 10.36 1.82 -10.96
C THR A 189 10.47 0.61 -11.89
N SER A 190 11.45 0.62 -12.79
CA SER A 190 11.66 -0.51 -13.72
C SER A 190 12.11 -1.77 -12.99
N THR A 191 13.01 -1.63 -12.01
CA THR A 191 13.52 -2.76 -11.22
C THR A 191 12.43 -3.38 -10.37
N ILE A 192 11.68 -2.56 -9.63
CA ILE A 192 10.55 -2.95 -8.78
C ILE A 192 9.52 -3.77 -9.57
N SER A 193 9.14 -3.31 -10.77
CA SER A 193 8.20 -4.03 -11.62
C SER A 193 8.71 -5.39 -12.09
N LYS A 194 10.01 -5.49 -12.41
CA LYS A 194 10.63 -6.74 -12.88
C LYS A 194 10.86 -7.77 -11.78
N THR A 195 11.15 -7.30 -10.56
CA THR A 195 11.41 -8.15 -9.39
C THR A 195 10.17 -8.49 -8.59
N ASN A 196 9.02 -7.94 -8.98
CA ASN A 196 7.74 -8.10 -8.29
C ASN A 196 7.78 -7.66 -6.81
N THR A 197 8.69 -6.73 -6.46
CA THR A 197 8.86 -6.20 -5.11
C THR A 197 7.82 -5.12 -4.82
N THR A 198 7.17 -5.17 -3.67
CA THR A 198 6.34 -4.07 -3.16
C THR A 198 7.23 -3.04 -2.46
N CYS A 199 7.22 -1.79 -2.92
CA CYS A 199 8.03 -0.73 -2.34
C CYS A 199 7.13 0.34 -1.70
N ILE A 200 7.17 0.47 -0.37
CA ILE A 200 6.38 1.44 0.38
C ILE A 200 7.28 2.60 0.81
N PHE A 201 6.91 3.81 0.39
CA PHE A 201 7.48 5.06 0.89
C PHE A 201 6.54 5.68 1.91
N ILE A 202 7.01 5.87 3.13
CA ILE A 202 6.32 6.68 4.14
C ILE A 202 6.70 8.13 3.91
N ASN A 203 5.71 9.04 3.92
CA ASN A 203 5.94 10.45 3.69
C ASN A 203 5.22 11.34 4.71
N GLN A 204 5.77 12.51 4.93
CA GLN A 204 5.21 13.50 5.84
C GLN A 204 4.52 14.60 5.05
N LEU A 205 3.51 15.20 5.66
CA LEU A 205 2.86 16.42 5.16
C LEU A 205 3.63 17.65 5.59
N ARG A 206 3.67 18.63 4.70
CA ARG A 206 4.16 19.99 4.95
C ARG A 206 3.13 20.98 4.42
N GLU A 207 3.09 22.15 5.00
CA GLU A 207 2.23 23.23 4.52
C GLU A 207 3.04 24.17 3.62
N LYS A 208 2.47 24.50 2.47
CA LYS A 208 3.01 25.52 1.59
C LYS A 208 2.69 26.90 2.14
N ILE A 209 3.72 27.68 2.40
CA ILE A 209 3.59 29.08 2.84
C ILE A 209 2.99 29.90 1.69
N GLY A 210 2.01 30.77 2.01
CA GLY A 210 1.42 31.72 1.05
C GLY A 210 0.29 31.19 0.17
N VAL A 211 -0.20 29.96 0.39
CA VAL A 211 -1.38 29.44 -0.31
C VAL A 211 -2.64 29.98 0.40
N MET A 212 -3.28 31.02 -0.18
CA MET A 212 -4.52 31.59 0.37
C MET A 212 -5.77 30.82 -0.08
N PHE A 213 -5.71 30.10 -1.20
CA PHE A 213 -6.84 29.35 -1.75
C PHE A 213 -6.40 27.93 -2.17
N GLY A 214 -7.26 26.94 -1.95
CA GLY A 214 -7.00 25.53 -2.23
C GLY A 214 -6.36 24.79 -1.04
N ASN A 215 -5.80 23.61 -1.30
CA ASN A 215 -5.16 22.78 -0.26
C ASN A 215 -3.66 23.16 -0.11
N PRO A 216 -3.24 23.72 1.02
CA PRO A 216 -1.86 24.07 1.28
C PRO A 216 -0.98 22.85 1.53
N GLU A 217 -1.55 21.69 1.88
CA GLU A 217 -0.79 20.50 2.23
C GLU A 217 -0.05 19.92 1.02
N THR A 218 1.19 19.53 1.22
CA THR A 218 2.02 18.84 0.24
C THR A 218 2.91 17.81 0.93
N THR A 219 3.32 16.79 0.20
CA THR A 219 4.29 15.80 0.68
C THR A 219 5.72 16.26 0.40
N THR A 220 6.69 15.78 1.19
CA THR A 220 8.12 16.07 1.00
C THR A 220 8.71 15.34 -0.23
N GLY A 221 9.92 15.68 -0.65
CA GLY A 221 10.60 15.02 -1.77
C GLY A 221 10.14 15.44 -3.17
N GLY A 222 9.39 16.55 -3.27
CA GLY A 222 8.90 17.09 -4.55
C GLY A 222 7.71 16.32 -5.12
N ASN A 223 7.57 16.36 -6.46
CA ASN A 223 6.41 15.77 -7.14
C ASN A 223 6.67 14.38 -7.73
N ALA A 224 7.90 13.90 -7.77
CA ALA A 224 8.23 12.66 -8.47
C ALA A 224 7.46 11.46 -7.93
N LEU A 225 7.41 11.29 -6.60
CA LEU A 225 6.71 10.18 -5.96
C LEU A 225 5.20 10.19 -6.27
N LYS A 226 4.58 11.37 -6.37
CA LYS A 226 3.16 11.51 -6.76
C LYS A 226 2.87 10.93 -8.15
N PHE A 227 3.84 10.99 -9.07
CA PHE A 227 3.71 10.44 -10.42
C PHE A 227 4.04 8.95 -10.46
N TYR A 228 5.15 8.54 -9.83
CA TYR A 228 5.65 7.16 -9.88
C TYR A 228 4.83 6.19 -9.02
N ALA A 229 4.31 6.61 -7.87
CA ALA A 229 3.47 5.76 -7.05
C ALA A 229 2.24 5.25 -7.81
N SER A 230 1.98 3.95 -7.73
CA SER A 230 0.77 3.32 -8.26
C SER A 230 -0.42 3.48 -7.31
N VAL A 231 -0.14 3.48 -6.01
CA VAL A 231 -1.11 3.70 -4.94
C VAL A 231 -0.61 4.82 -4.03
N ARG A 232 -1.52 5.72 -3.64
CA ARG A 232 -1.24 6.77 -2.66
C ARG A 232 -2.34 6.77 -1.60
N LEU A 233 -1.94 6.65 -0.35
CA LEU A 233 -2.82 6.57 0.81
C LEU A 233 -2.63 7.77 1.72
N ASP A 234 -3.71 8.50 1.99
CA ASP A 234 -3.78 9.58 2.98
C ASP A 234 -4.38 9.01 4.27
N ILE A 235 -3.56 8.82 5.31
CA ILE A 235 -4.00 8.32 6.61
C ILE A 235 -4.13 9.47 7.61
N ARG A 236 -5.29 9.55 8.26
CA ARG A 236 -5.60 10.60 9.23
C ARG A 236 -6.28 10.05 10.47
N LYS A 237 -5.91 10.58 11.63
CA LYS A 237 -6.63 10.37 12.87
C LYS A 237 -8.01 11.07 12.77
N VAL A 238 -9.07 10.34 13.13
CA VAL A 238 -10.44 10.84 13.20
C VAL A 238 -10.79 11.23 14.64
N THR A 239 -10.62 10.28 15.58
CA THR A 239 -10.89 10.51 17.00
C THR A 239 -9.97 9.63 17.85
N ALA A 240 -9.78 10.03 19.11
CA ALA A 240 -9.09 9.21 20.09
C ALA A 240 -10.05 8.17 20.69
N ILE A 241 -9.57 6.95 20.88
CA ILE A 241 -10.25 5.89 21.61
C ILE A 241 -9.79 5.97 23.06
N LYS A 242 -10.74 6.02 23.99
CA LYS A 242 -10.45 6.16 25.41
C LYS A 242 -11.03 5.01 26.21
N ASP A 243 -10.31 4.65 27.27
CA ASP A 243 -10.80 3.81 28.35
C ASP A 243 -10.77 4.68 29.63
N GLY A 244 -11.94 5.12 30.10
CA GLY A 244 -12.03 6.19 31.07
C GLY A 244 -11.37 7.48 30.57
N ASP A 245 -10.39 7.99 31.31
CA ASP A 245 -9.62 9.18 30.94
C ASP A 245 -8.38 8.88 30.10
N GLN A 246 -7.99 7.62 29.97
CA GLN A 246 -6.79 7.20 29.26
C GLN A 246 -7.06 7.02 27.77
N VAL A 247 -6.23 7.62 26.93
CA VAL A 247 -6.25 7.35 25.48
C VAL A 247 -5.52 6.04 25.20
N ILE A 248 -6.23 5.06 24.67
CA ILE A 248 -5.73 3.71 24.39
C ILE A 248 -5.51 3.43 22.91
N GLY A 249 -5.96 4.32 22.03
CA GLY A 249 -5.83 4.15 20.60
C GLY A 249 -6.43 5.33 19.82
N ASN A 250 -6.44 5.18 18.52
CA ASN A 250 -7.05 6.15 17.61
C ASN A 250 -7.91 5.45 16.57
N GLN A 251 -9.07 5.99 16.30
CA GLN A 251 -9.77 5.70 15.06
C GLN A 251 -9.13 6.49 13.94
N VAL A 252 -8.75 5.80 12.87
CA VAL A 252 -8.10 6.39 11.70
C VAL A 252 -8.94 6.20 10.46
N ARG A 253 -8.75 7.11 9.51
CA ARG A 253 -9.32 7.03 8.17
C ARG A 253 -8.19 7.02 7.17
N VAL A 254 -8.20 6.05 6.28
CA VAL A 254 -7.30 5.95 5.12
C VAL A 254 -8.10 6.21 3.86
N LYS A 255 -7.69 7.21 3.08
CA LYS A 255 -8.25 7.51 1.76
C LYS A 255 -7.30 7.06 0.67
N VAL A 256 -7.80 6.33 -0.30
CA VAL A 256 -7.06 5.94 -1.49
C VAL A 256 -7.10 7.10 -2.49
N ILE A 257 -6.10 7.99 -2.43
CA ILE A 257 -6.07 9.22 -3.25
C ILE A 257 -5.70 8.92 -4.70
N LYS A 258 -4.87 7.90 -4.92
CA LYS A 258 -4.47 7.43 -6.25
C LYS A 258 -4.41 5.91 -6.25
N ASN A 259 -4.92 5.30 -7.32
CA ASN A 259 -4.84 3.87 -7.53
C ASN A 259 -4.76 3.60 -9.04
N LYS A 260 -3.73 2.87 -9.48
CA LYS A 260 -3.55 2.47 -10.88
C LYS A 260 -4.02 1.04 -11.16
N VAL A 261 -4.42 0.28 -10.13
CA VAL A 261 -4.83 -1.13 -10.26
C VAL A 261 -6.32 -1.34 -10.00
N ALA A 262 -7.03 -0.33 -9.47
CA ALA A 262 -8.47 -0.33 -9.25
C ALA A 262 -9.01 1.12 -9.18
N PRO A 263 -10.33 1.36 -9.16
CA PRO A 263 -10.90 2.70 -9.00
C PRO A 263 -10.45 3.37 -7.68
N PRO A 264 -9.93 4.62 -7.75
CA PRO A 264 -9.47 5.36 -6.58
C PRO A 264 -10.64 5.97 -5.77
N PHE A 265 -10.29 6.75 -4.73
CA PHE A 265 -11.15 7.56 -3.86
C PHE A 265 -12.03 6.78 -2.90
N ARG A 266 -11.84 5.46 -2.78
CA ARG A 266 -12.41 4.69 -1.68
C ARG A 266 -11.71 5.03 -0.37
N LYS A 267 -12.38 4.73 0.73
CA LYS A 267 -11.87 4.95 2.09
C LYS A 267 -12.07 3.71 2.95
N ALA A 268 -11.19 3.54 3.92
CA ALA A 268 -11.35 2.61 5.02
C ALA A 268 -11.23 3.36 6.34
N GLU A 269 -11.98 2.92 7.34
CA GLU A 269 -11.90 3.44 8.71
C GLU A 269 -11.74 2.25 9.65
N PHE A 270 -10.73 2.32 10.52
CA PHE A 270 -10.43 1.28 11.48
C PHE A 270 -9.72 1.85 12.72
N GLU A 271 -9.61 1.02 13.75
CA GLU A 271 -8.96 1.38 15.00
C GLU A 271 -7.49 0.96 14.97
N ILE A 272 -6.59 1.84 15.41
CA ILE A 272 -5.20 1.51 15.76
C ILE A 272 -5.08 1.63 17.28
N MET A 273 -4.86 0.49 17.95
CA MET A 273 -4.67 0.42 19.39
C MET A 273 -3.21 0.59 19.73
N PHE A 274 -2.88 1.33 20.78
CA PHE A 274 -1.51 1.53 21.21
C PHE A 274 -0.91 0.23 21.74
N GLY A 275 0.23 -0.16 21.17
CA GLY A 275 0.92 -1.40 21.51
C GLY A 275 0.37 -2.68 20.87
N GLU A 276 -0.79 -2.62 20.16
CA GLU A 276 -1.43 -3.76 19.50
C GLU A 276 -1.56 -3.58 17.98
N GLY A 277 -1.53 -2.32 17.50
CA GLY A 277 -1.71 -2.00 16.09
C GLY A 277 -3.16 -2.01 15.63
N ILE A 278 -3.43 -2.45 14.40
CA ILE A 278 -4.76 -2.48 13.80
C ILE A 278 -5.65 -3.46 14.55
N SER A 279 -6.83 -2.98 15.01
CA SER A 279 -7.81 -3.77 15.73
C SER A 279 -8.61 -4.69 14.80
N LYS A 280 -8.11 -5.89 14.54
CA LYS A 280 -8.79 -6.88 13.70
C LYS A 280 -10.23 -7.17 14.17
N ILE A 281 -10.42 -7.30 15.49
CA ILE A 281 -11.76 -7.55 16.08
C ILE A 281 -12.69 -6.37 15.83
N GLY A 282 -12.18 -5.14 15.93
CA GLY A 282 -12.94 -3.94 15.62
C GLY A 282 -13.42 -3.93 14.17
N GLU A 283 -12.56 -4.30 13.24
CA GLU A 283 -12.92 -4.39 11.81
C GLU A 283 -13.92 -5.52 11.52
N ILE A 284 -13.75 -6.69 12.12
CA ILE A 284 -14.72 -7.80 11.98
C ILE A 284 -16.09 -7.37 12.44
N LEU A 285 -16.20 -6.66 13.57
CA LEU A 285 -17.48 -6.15 14.06
C LEU A 285 -18.08 -5.13 13.09
N ASP A 286 -17.30 -4.16 12.63
CA ASP A 286 -17.79 -3.08 11.78
C ASP A 286 -18.18 -3.59 10.39
N LEU A 287 -17.32 -4.37 9.76
CA LEU A 287 -17.59 -4.97 8.45
C LEU A 287 -18.70 -6.02 8.55
N GLY A 288 -18.76 -6.80 9.64
CA GLY A 288 -19.84 -7.73 9.90
C GLY A 288 -21.22 -7.06 9.92
N VAL A 289 -21.30 -5.87 10.50
CA VAL A 289 -22.52 -5.05 10.48
C VAL A 289 -22.76 -4.45 9.09
N GLU A 290 -21.73 -3.93 8.44
CA GLU A 290 -21.83 -3.31 7.10
C GLU A 290 -22.32 -4.30 6.04
N TYR A 291 -21.83 -5.54 6.10
CA TYR A 291 -22.22 -6.61 5.17
C TYR A 291 -23.47 -7.41 5.63
N GLY A 292 -24.09 -7.01 6.75
CA GLY A 292 -25.35 -7.61 7.25
C GLY A 292 -25.17 -9.01 7.85
N ILE A 293 -23.95 -9.45 8.11
CA ILE A 293 -23.63 -10.72 8.78
C ILE A 293 -23.94 -10.61 10.27
N ILE A 294 -23.51 -9.51 10.90
CA ILE A 294 -23.85 -9.17 12.27
C ILE A 294 -25.02 -8.17 12.24
N GLN A 295 -26.09 -8.48 12.94
CA GLN A 295 -27.24 -7.60 13.07
C GLN A 295 -27.07 -6.68 14.26
N LYS A 296 -27.33 -5.39 14.05
CA LYS A 296 -27.33 -4.38 15.12
C LYS A 296 -28.75 -3.87 15.33
N SER A 297 -29.28 -4.05 16.52
CA SER A 297 -30.60 -3.54 16.94
C SER A 297 -30.45 -2.71 18.21
N GLY A 298 -30.55 -1.39 18.07
CA GLY A 298 -30.24 -0.46 19.14
C GLY A 298 -28.79 -0.61 19.61
N SER A 299 -28.62 -0.94 20.89
CA SER A 299 -27.29 -1.22 21.49
C SER A 299 -26.87 -2.70 21.43
N TRP A 300 -27.74 -3.59 20.93
CA TRP A 300 -27.46 -5.02 20.87
C TRP A 300 -26.91 -5.47 19.53
N PHE A 301 -25.92 -6.35 19.60
CA PHE A 301 -25.38 -7.07 18.45
C PHE A 301 -25.80 -8.53 18.50
N SER A 302 -26.14 -9.11 17.35
CA SER A 302 -26.55 -10.52 17.24
C SER A 302 -26.01 -11.16 15.96
N TYR A 303 -25.80 -12.45 16.00
CA TYR A 303 -25.36 -13.29 14.89
C TYR A 303 -26.19 -14.56 14.87
N ASN A 304 -26.73 -14.93 13.70
CA ASN A 304 -27.62 -16.10 13.52
C ASN A 304 -28.75 -16.18 14.57
N GLY A 305 -29.38 -15.03 14.88
CA GLY A 305 -30.46 -14.95 15.87
C GLY A 305 -30.02 -15.00 17.33
N THR A 306 -28.75 -15.28 17.61
CA THR A 306 -28.18 -15.32 18.95
C THR A 306 -27.60 -13.95 19.33
N LYS A 307 -27.96 -13.43 20.50
CA LYS A 307 -27.37 -12.18 21.02
C LYS A 307 -25.91 -12.40 21.37
N LEU A 308 -25.02 -11.54 20.85
CA LEU A 308 -23.60 -11.54 21.16
C LEU A 308 -23.34 -10.76 22.46
N ALA A 309 -23.55 -9.45 22.42
CA ALA A 309 -23.40 -8.60 23.60
C ALA A 309 -24.12 -7.25 23.40
N GLN A 310 -24.23 -6.49 24.49
CA GLN A 310 -24.70 -5.12 24.47
C GLN A 310 -23.52 -4.16 24.36
N GLY A 311 -23.59 -3.21 23.44
CA GLY A 311 -22.56 -2.22 23.17
C GLY A 311 -21.38 -2.77 22.37
N ARG A 312 -20.62 -1.83 21.77
CA ARG A 312 -19.47 -2.15 20.91
C ARG A 312 -18.35 -2.85 21.69
N ASP A 313 -17.98 -2.30 22.85
CA ASP A 313 -16.87 -2.83 23.63
C ASP A 313 -17.19 -4.21 24.22
N GLY A 314 -18.42 -4.42 24.70
CA GLY A 314 -18.88 -5.73 25.14
C GLY A 314 -18.85 -6.78 24.04
N THR A 315 -19.23 -6.39 22.81
CA THR A 315 -19.16 -7.29 21.66
C THR A 315 -17.73 -7.59 21.22
N LYS A 316 -16.84 -6.59 21.26
CA LYS A 316 -15.40 -6.80 20.99
C LYS A 316 -14.77 -7.73 22.02
N GLN A 317 -15.12 -7.58 23.30
CA GLN A 317 -14.63 -8.49 24.35
C GLN A 317 -15.13 -9.91 24.14
N MET A 318 -16.41 -10.07 23.86
CA MET A 318 -17.00 -11.39 23.57
C MET A 318 -16.34 -12.07 22.36
N LEU A 319 -16.04 -11.32 21.28
CA LEU A 319 -15.31 -11.84 20.12
C LEU A 319 -13.86 -12.20 20.48
N ARG A 320 -13.21 -11.43 21.36
CA ARG A 320 -11.87 -11.72 21.84
C ARG A 320 -11.80 -13.04 22.62
N ASP A 321 -12.85 -13.32 23.39
CA ASP A 321 -12.98 -14.54 24.21
C ASP A 321 -13.42 -15.76 23.38
N ASN A 322 -13.84 -15.55 22.10
CA ASN A 322 -14.31 -16.60 21.19
C ASN A 322 -13.59 -16.53 19.84
N PRO A 323 -12.34 -16.98 19.75
CA PRO A 323 -11.52 -16.91 18.53
C PRO A 323 -12.15 -17.66 17.34
N GLU A 324 -12.79 -18.83 17.59
CA GLU A 324 -13.44 -19.62 16.55
C GLU A 324 -14.58 -18.84 15.86
N LEU A 325 -15.41 -18.14 16.66
CA LEU A 325 -16.45 -17.27 16.10
C LEU A 325 -15.85 -16.10 15.32
N CYS A 326 -14.72 -15.55 15.78
CA CYS A 326 -14.03 -14.47 15.12
C CYS A 326 -13.51 -14.91 13.73
N GLU A 327 -12.95 -16.11 13.62
CA GLU A 327 -12.50 -16.71 12.37
C GLU A 327 -13.67 -17.01 11.41
N GLU A 328 -14.78 -17.55 11.93
CA GLU A 328 -15.99 -17.79 11.16
C GLU A 328 -16.54 -16.48 10.56
N LEU A 329 -16.66 -15.43 11.38
CA LEU A 329 -17.15 -14.13 10.93
C LEU A 329 -16.21 -13.50 9.90
N GLU A 330 -14.90 -13.61 10.09
CA GLU A 330 -13.90 -13.13 9.13
C GLU A 330 -14.04 -13.83 7.77
N ALA A 331 -14.22 -15.16 7.77
CA ALA A 331 -14.41 -15.93 6.55
C ALA A 331 -15.69 -15.50 5.80
N LEU A 332 -16.80 -15.33 6.53
CA LEU A 332 -18.07 -14.86 5.96
C LEU A 332 -17.97 -13.44 5.39
N ILE A 333 -17.25 -12.55 6.08
CA ILE A 333 -17.01 -11.18 5.60
C ILE A 333 -16.20 -11.21 4.30
N LYS A 334 -15.12 -12.00 4.25
CA LYS A 334 -14.32 -12.17 3.03
C LYS A 334 -15.14 -12.72 1.86
N GLU A 335 -16.00 -13.70 2.11
CA GLU A 335 -16.91 -14.24 1.09
C GLU A 335 -17.92 -13.19 0.61
N ALA A 336 -18.50 -12.41 1.51
CA ALA A 336 -19.42 -11.34 1.17
C ALA A 336 -18.75 -10.21 0.36
N ILE A 337 -17.48 -9.89 0.68
CA ILE A 337 -16.67 -8.95 -0.06
C ILE A 337 -16.43 -9.45 -1.50
N ALA A 338 -16.03 -10.71 -1.66
CA ALA A 338 -15.78 -11.32 -2.97
C ALA A 338 -17.04 -11.30 -3.86
N LYS A 339 -18.19 -11.69 -3.32
CA LYS A 339 -19.48 -11.65 -4.03
C LYS A 339 -19.93 -10.25 -4.47
N LYS A 340 -19.49 -9.20 -3.76
CA LYS A 340 -19.86 -7.81 -4.11
C LYS A 340 -18.92 -7.22 -5.15
N ALA A 341 -17.76 -7.84 -5.36
CA ALA A 341 -16.75 -7.42 -6.33
C ALA A 341 -17.01 -7.99 -7.74
N GLU A 342 -17.78 -9.09 -7.84
CA GLU A 342 -18.35 -9.65 -9.08
C GLU A 342 -19.55 -8.82 -9.58
#